data_f597e23fabeea0a4edb580cd598f8155
#
_entry.id   f597e23fabeea0a4edb580cd598f8155
#
_cell.length_a   1.000
_cell.length_b   1.000
_cell.length_c   1.000
_cell.angle_alpha   90.00
_cell.angle_beta   90.00
_cell.angle_gamma   90.00
#
_symmetry.space_group_name_H-M   'P 1'
#
loop_
_entity.id
_entity.type
_entity.pdbx_description
1 polymer ?
#
loop_
_entity_poly.entity_id
_entity_poly.type
_entity_poly.pdbx_seq_one_letter_code
_entity_poly.pdbx_strand_id
1 'polypeptide(L)'
;DGEYRPADKYGPAQNVPKPAEPEDGYREKSVEGMRKTLDAWVKWGNYGVQTGDYSMARQFVSPTFKSELEAYEGVERLYQHGGWVIDGIESLTADGAPWSEDGETYFWKAYHVWEKEIYVAADGSWRSWTNEDKTNDTYKIELKHNGQKWELIGYVKVED
;
A
#
# COMPACT_ATOMS: atom_id res chain seq x y z
N ASP A 1 10.95 10.32 23.94
CA ASP A 1 9.74 10.22 23.22
C ASP A 1 9.81 11.07 21.95
N GLY A 2 9.07 10.74 20.94
CA GLY A 2 9.12 11.40 19.65
C GLY A 2 10.02 10.71 18.64
N GLU A 3 10.87 9.82 19.04
CA GLU A 3 11.68 9.05 18.11
C GLU A 3 10.87 7.88 17.55
N TYR A 4 11.01 7.67 16.25
CA TYR A 4 10.41 6.52 15.59
C TYR A 4 11.02 5.23 16.14
N ARG A 5 10.17 4.28 16.39
CA ARG A 5 10.58 2.96 16.85
C ARG A 5 9.78 1.91 16.10
N PRO A 6 10.45 1.02 15.36
CA PRO A 6 9.71 -0.01 14.62
C PRO A 6 9.04 -1.00 15.57
N ALA A 7 8.02 -1.67 15.07
CA ALA A 7 7.35 -2.73 15.81
C ALA A 7 8.28 -3.90 16.02
N ASP A 8 8.11 -4.57 17.15
CA ASP A 8 8.86 -5.78 17.49
C ASP A 8 7.93 -6.74 18.24
N LYS A 9 8.52 -7.80 18.78
CA LYS A 9 7.73 -8.82 19.51
C LYS A 9 7.09 -8.28 20.79
N TYR A 10 7.49 -7.12 21.25
CA TYR A 10 6.99 -6.53 22.50
C TYR A 10 5.87 -5.53 22.27
N GLY A 11 5.71 -5.02 21.07
CA GLY A 11 4.63 -4.06 20.81
C GLY A 11 4.67 -3.44 19.43
N PRO A 12 3.66 -2.62 19.13
CA PRO A 12 3.54 -1.95 17.83
C PRO A 12 4.60 -0.86 17.67
N ALA A 13 4.76 -0.41 16.43
CA ALA A 13 5.61 0.74 16.15
C ALA A 13 5.14 1.97 16.92
N GLN A 14 6.07 2.83 17.30
CA GLN A 14 5.79 4.05 18.03
C GLN A 14 6.31 5.26 17.28
N ASN A 15 5.59 6.36 17.40
CA ASN A 15 5.96 7.64 16.80
C ASN A 15 6.21 7.51 15.30
N VAL A 16 5.35 6.75 14.62
CA VAL A 16 5.46 6.55 13.18
C VAL A 16 5.27 7.89 12.48
N PRO A 17 6.24 8.32 11.67
CA PRO A 17 6.11 9.61 10.98
C PRO A 17 4.93 9.58 10.02
N LYS A 18 4.09 10.60 10.11
CA LYS A 18 2.96 10.75 9.20
C LYS A 18 3.52 11.17 7.83
N PRO A 19 3.14 10.48 6.75
CA PRO A 19 3.60 10.88 5.43
C PRO A 19 3.16 12.30 5.07
N ALA A 20 3.90 12.94 4.18
CA ALA A 20 3.51 14.22 3.64
C ALA A 20 2.24 14.07 2.80
N GLU A 21 1.51 15.18 2.62
CA GLU A 21 0.39 15.22 1.69
C GLU A 21 0.88 14.81 0.29
N PRO A 22 0.00 14.29 -0.58
CA PRO A 22 0.39 13.98 -1.95
C PRO A 22 0.98 15.20 -2.65
N GLU A 23 1.94 14.99 -3.52
CA GLU A 23 2.55 16.08 -4.29
C GLU A 23 1.50 16.82 -5.11
N ASP A 24 1.68 18.14 -5.24
CA ASP A 24 0.80 18.97 -6.07
C ASP A 24 0.69 18.39 -7.49
N GLY A 25 -0.52 18.38 -8.02
CA GLY A 25 -0.77 17.83 -9.35
C GLY A 25 -1.12 16.35 -9.36
N TYR A 26 -1.20 15.71 -8.21
CA TYR A 26 -1.53 14.27 -8.18
C TYR A 26 -2.92 13.96 -8.75
N ARG A 27 -3.81 14.95 -8.78
CA ARG A 27 -5.17 14.79 -9.34
C ARG A 27 -5.23 14.96 -10.84
N GLU A 28 -4.16 15.45 -11.47
CA GLU A 28 -4.14 15.69 -12.89
C GLU A 28 -4.24 14.39 -13.69
N LYS A 29 -4.99 14.44 -14.77
CA LYS A 29 -5.14 13.31 -15.66
C LYS A 29 -3.92 13.22 -16.57
N SER A 30 -2.79 12.78 -16.02
CA SER A 30 -1.48 12.73 -16.65
C SER A 30 -0.65 11.60 -16.07
N VAL A 31 0.46 11.26 -16.73
CA VAL A 31 1.40 10.25 -16.22
C VAL A 31 1.96 10.70 -14.86
N GLU A 32 2.28 11.99 -14.73
CA GLU A 32 2.78 12.51 -13.45
C GLU A 32 1.73 12.43 -12.35
N GLY A 33 0.46 12.67 -12.67
CA GLY A 33 -0.63 12.50 -11.71
C GLY A 33 -0.73 11.05 -11.24
N MET A 34 -0.59 10.09 -12.15
CA MET A 34 -0.58 8.67 -11.79
C MET A 34 0.62 8.34 -10.88
N ARG A 35 1.81 8.82 -11.24
CA ARG A 35 3.03 8.57 -10.47
C ARG A 35 2.88 9.08 -9.04
N LYS A 36 2.38 10.29 -8.89
CA LYS A 36 2.19 10.92 -7.58
C LYS A 36 1.15 10.18 -6.75
N THR A 37 0.10 9.68 -7.41
CA THR A 37 -0.92 8.87 -6.75
C THR A 37 -0.34 7.55 -6.24
N LEU A 38 0.43 6.85 -7.07
CA LEU A 38 1.06 5.59 -6.66
C LEU A 38 2.03 5.81 -5.49
N ASP A 39 2.83 6.87 -5.55
CA ASP A 39 3.76 7.20 -4.47
C ASP A 39 3.01 7.44 -3.15
N ALA A 40 1.93 8.21 -3.20
CA ALA A 40 1.12 8.49 -2.02
C ALA A 40 0.45 7.22 -1.49
N TRP A 41 -0.06 6.38 -2.37
CA TRP A 41 -0.69 5.11 -1.98
C TRP A 41 0.28 4.23 -1.21
N VAL A 42 1.51 4.09 -1.69
CA VAL A 42 2.52 3.26 -1.03
C VAL A 42 2.89 3.84 0.34
N LYS A 43 3.16 5.14 0.40
CA LYS A 43 3.55 5.79 1.65
C LYS A 43 2.46 5.69 2.71
N TRP A 44 1.22 5.95 2.34
CA TRP A 44 0.11 5.89 3.28
C TRP A 44 -0.26 4.45 3.63
N GLY A 45 -0.04 3.50 2.72
CA GLY A 45 -0.18 2.09 3.02
C GLY A 45 0.84 1.62 4.05
N ASN A 46 2.07 2.07 3.93
CA ASN A 46 3.12 1.76 4.91
C ASN A 46 2.83 2.40 6.27
N TYR A 47 2.25 3.59 6.27
CA TYR A 47 1.78 4.21 7.51
C TYR A 47 0.67 3.36 8.14
N GLY A 48 -0.28 2.91 7.32
CA GLY A 48 -1.41 2.09 7.78
C GLY A 48 -1.00 0.77 8.41
N VAL A 49 -0.03 0.07 7.80
CA VAL A 49 0.40 -1.22 8.33
C VAL A 49 1.12 -1.07 9.68
N GLN A 50 1.73 0.08 9.92
CA GLN A 50 2.44 0.34 11.18
C GLN A 50 1.56 0.89 12.28
N THR A 51 0.43 1.49 11.94
CA THR A 51 -0.42 2.20 12.91
C THR A 51 -1.83 1.64 13.01
N GLY A 52 -2.28 0.89 12.00
CA GLY A 52 -3.67 0.48 11.88
C GLY A 52 -4.57 1.57 11.31
N ASP A 53 -3.99 2.65 10.77
CA ASP A 53 -4.77 3.78 10.23
C ASP A 53 -4.58 3.88 8.72
N TYR A 54 -5.56 3.37 7.96
CA TYR A 54 -5.58 3.42 6.50
C TYR A 54 -6.51 4.50 5.95
N SER A 55 -6.93 5.45 6.79
CA SER A 55 -7.89 6.48 6.35
C SER A 55 -7.41 7.26 5.13
N MET A 56 -6.13 7.61 5.09
CA MET A 56 -5.57 8.31 3.93
C MET A 56 -5.30 7.38 2.75
N ALA A 57 -4.82 6.16 3.00
CA ALA A 57 -4.56 5.19 1.93
C ALA A 57 -5.82 4.91 1.12
N ARG A 58 -6.97 4.85 1.78
CA ARG A 58 -8.26 4.62 1.10
C ARG A 58 -8.59 5.67 0.07
N GLN A 59 -8.08 6.87 0.20
CA GLN A 59 -8.37 7.95 -0.76
C GLN A 59 -7.79 7.68 -2.16
N PHE A 60 -6.83 6.78 -2.25
CA PHE A 60 -6.19 6.43 -3.52
C PHE A 60 -6.70 5.12 -4.09
N VAL A 61 -7.68 4.50 -3.45
CA VAL A 61 -8.19 3.18 -3.81
C VAL A 61 -9.67 3.31 -4.19
N SER A 62 -10.03 2.71 -5.33
CA SER A 62 -11.42 2.69 -5.77
C SER A 62 -12.27 1.85 -4.82
N PRO A 63 -13.53 2.25 -4.56
CA PRO A 63 -14.47 1.40 -3.82
C PRO A 63 -14.69 0.03 -4.44
N THR A 64 -14.35 -0.13 -5.74
CA THR A 64 -14.48 -1.41 -6.45
C THR A 64 -13.30 -2.35 -6.20
N PHE A 65 -12.19 -1.84 -5.67
CA PHE A 65 -11.00 -2.65 -5.39
C PHE A 65 -11.15 -3.34 -4.03
N LYS A 66 -12.00 -4.33 -3.99
CA LYS A 66 -12.44 -4.94 -2.74
C LYS A 66 -11.34 -5.68 -1.98
N SER A 67 -10.46 -6.38 -2.69
CA SER A 67 -9.39 -7.13 -2.02
C SER A 67 -8.43 -6.22 -1.25
N GLU A 68 -8.14 -5.04 -1.80
CA GLU A 68 -7.28 -4.08 -1.12
C GLU A 68 -7.97 -3.51 0.12
N LEU A 69 -9.25 -3.13 -0.02
CA LEU A 69 -10.02 -2.58 1.09
C LEU A 69 -10.21 -3.62 2.20
N GLU A 70 -10.42 -4.87 1.85
CA GLU A 70 -10.53 -5.97 2.83
C GLU A 70 -9.21 -6.19 3.57
N ALA A 71 -8.08 -6.06 2.86
CA ALA A 71 -6.78 -6.16 3.49
C ALA A 71 -6.59 -5.05 4.54
N TYR A 72 -6.99 -3.82 4.22
CA TYR A 72 -6.94 -2.70 5.17
C TYR A 72 -7.81 -2.99 6.39
N GLU A 73 -9.04 -3.45 6.16
CA GLU A 73 -9.95 -3.78 7.27
C GLU A 73 -9.38 -4.85 8.18
N GLY A 74 -8.72 -5.85 7.61
CA GLY A 74 -8.11 -6.92 8.40
C GLY A 74 -7.03 -6.41 9.34
N VAL A 75 -6.17 -5.52 8.84
CA VAL A 75 -5.12 -4.92 9.67
C VAL A 75 -5.73 -3.99 10.72
N GLU A 76 -6.71 -3.19 10.32
CA GLU A 76 -7.39 -2.30 11.27
C GLU A 76 -8.02 -3.08 12.42
N ARG A 77 -8.69 -4.19 12.13
CA ARG A 77 -9.27 -5.04 13.17
C ARG A 77 -8.21 -5.62 14.09
N LEU A 78 -7.07 -6.01 13.54
CA LEU A 78 -5.96 -6.52 14.33
C LEU A 78 -5.53 -5.49 15.37
N TYR A 79 -5.31 -4.25 14.94
CA TYR A 79 -4.92 -3.17 15.86
C TYR A 79 -6.01 -2.83 16.86
N GLN A 80 -7.27 -2.82 16.42
CA GLN A 80 -8.42 -2.53 17.31
C GLN A 80 -8.55 -3.56 18.44
N HIS A 81 -8.11 -4.79 18.19
CA HIS A 81 -8.16 -5.87 19.18
C HIS A 81 -6.85 -6.05 19.94
N GLY A 82 -5.97 -5.05 19.88
CA GLY A 82 -4.74 -5.06 20.66
C GLY A 82 -3.56 -5.75 20.01
N GLY A 83 -3.68 -6.16 18.75
CA GLY A 83 -2.57 -6.73 18.00
C GLY A 83 -1.81 -5.68 17.20
N TRP A 84 -0.81 -6.10 16.46
CA TRP A 84 -0.01 -5.22 15.62
C TRP A 84 0.71 -6.01 14.52
N VAL A 85 1.34 -5.28 13.59
CA VAL A 85 2.13 -5.89 12.52
C VAL A 85 3.59 -5.51 12.71
N ILE A 86 4.47 -6.49 12.58
CA ILE A 86 5.92 -6.30 12.55
C ILE A 86 6.34 -6.34 11.08
N ASP A 87 7.17 -5.39 10.66
CA ASP A 87 7.57 -5.23 9.25
C ASP A 87 6.34 -4.96 8.37
N GLY A 88 6.19 -5.60 7.25
CA GLY A 88 5.07 -5.35 6.33
C GLY A 88 5.24 -4.09 5.49
N ILE A 89 6.44 -3.50 5.51
CA ILE A 89 6.76 -2.31 4.72
C ILE A 89 7.05 -2.73 3.29
N GLU A 90 6.54 -1.98 2.35
CA GLU A 90 6.73 -2.28 0.94
C GLU A 90 7.19 -1.06 0.15
N SER A 91 7.81 -1.30 -0.99
CA SER A 91 8.13 -0.27 -1.96
C SER A 91 7.64 -0.69 -3.34
N LEU A 92 7.38 0.29 -4.18
CA LEU A 92 6.88 0.08 -5.53
C LEU A 92 7.64 1.00 -6.47
N THR A 93 8.20 0.42 -7.53
CA THR A 93 8.93 1.18 -8.54
C THR A 93 8.30 0.91 -9.91
N ALA A 94 7.77 1.96 -10.53
CA ALA A 94 7.17 1.83 -11.86
C ALA A 94 8.24 1.52 -12.90
N ASP A 95 7.90 0.65 -13.84
CA ASP A 95 8.77 0.22 -14.92
C ASP A 95 8.19 0.68 -16.25
N GLY A 96 8.94 1.52 -16.96
CA GLY A 96 8.52 2.05 -18.25
C GLY A 96 7.38 3.06 -18.13
N ALA A 97 6.59 3.14 -19.17
CA ALA A 97 5.45 4.04 -19.26
C ALA A 97 4.13 3.29 -19.06
N PRO A 98 3.12 3.95 -18.49
CA PRO A 98 1.80 3.34 -18.44
C PRO A 98 1.17 3.28 -19.84
N TRP A 99 0.19 2.40 -20.01
CA TRP A 99 -0.51 2.27 -21.28
C TRP A 99 -2.00 2.08 -21.04
N SER A 100 -2.80 2.31 -22.07
CA SER A 100 -4.24 2.09 -22.02
C SER A 100 -4.72 1.54 -23.36
N GLU A 101 -5.70 0.65 -23.29
CA GLU A 101 -6.34 0.11 -24.50
C GLU A 101 -7.62 0.87 -24.84
N ASP A 102 -8.27 1.48 -23.85
CA ASP A 102 -9.55 2.16 -24.02
C ASP A 102 -9.49 3.68 -23.76
N GLY A 103 -8.33 4.19 -23.35
CA GLY A 103 -8.17 5.61 -23.00
C GLY A 103 -8.71 5.98 -21.63
N GLU A 104 -9.26 5.04 -20.88
CA GLU A 104 -9.84 5.29 -19.56
C GLU A 104 -9.13 4.51 -18.45
N THR A 105 -8.96 3.20 -18.63
CA THR A 105 -8.23 2.36 -17.68
C THR A 105 -6.78 2.29 -18.11
N TYR A 106 -5.88 2.62 -17.20
CA TYR A 106 -4.46 2.61 -17.46
C TYR A 106 -3.78 1.51 -16.67
N PHE A 107 -2.77 0.93 -17.28
CA PHE A 107 -1.97 -0.12 -16.69
C PHE A 107 -0.54 0.35 -16.56
N TRP A 108 0.09 0.02 -15.45
CA TRP A 108 1.49 0.34 -15.23
C TRP A 108 2.19 -0.84 -14.60
N LYS A 109 3.23 -1.32 -15.25
CA LYS A 109 4.04 -2.39 -14.71
C LYS A 109 4.94 -1.82 -13.62
N ALA A 110 5.04 -2.52 -12.50
CA ALA A 110 5.83 -2.04 -11.37
C ALA A 110 6.47 -3.19 -10.63
N TYR A 111 7.65 -2.91 -10.07
CA TYR A 111 8.33 -3.85 -9.19
C TYR A 111 7.90 -3.58 -7.76
N HIS A 112 7.40 -4.62 -7.11
CA HIS A 112 6.92 -4.58 -5.74
C HIS A 112 7.92 -5.30 -4.84
N VAL A 113 8.46 -4.63 -3.85
CA VAL A 113 9.47 -5.18 -2.95
C VAL A 113 8.95 -5.18 -1.53
N TRP A 114 8.92 -6.35 -0.92
CA TRP A 114 8.66 -6.53 0.50
C TRP A 114 9.46 -7.74 0.97
N GLU A 115 9.78 -7.82 2.24
CA GLU A 115 10.60 -8.92 2.76
C GLU A 115 9.78 -9.91 3.58
N LYS A 116 9.14 -9.41 4.61
CA LYS A 116 8.32 -10.24 5.49
C LYS A 116 7.30 -9.38 6.22
N GLU A 117 6.29 -10.04 6.75
CA GLU A 117 5.35 -9.40 7.67
C GLU A 117 4.91 -10.42 8.71
N ILE A 118 4.71 -9.95 9.93
CA ILE A 118 4.28 -10.77 11.05
C ILE A 118 3.09 -10.10 11.71
N TYR A 119 1.99 -10.82 11.79
CA TYR A 119 0.78 -10.36 12.47
C TYR A 119 0.78 -10.95 13.86
N VAL A 120 0.82 -10.10 14.87
CA VAL A 120 0.82 -10.48 16.27
C VAL A 120 -0.53 -10.14 16.87
N ALA A 121 -1.22 -11.14 17.41
CA ALA A 121 -2.49 -10.93 18.10
C ALA A 121 -2.26 -10.55 19.56
N ALA A 122 -3.29 -9.98 20.20
CA ALA A 122 -3.21 -9.55 21.59
C ALA A 122 -2.84 -10.67 22.56
N ASP A 123 -3.20 -11.91 22.25
CA ASP A 123 -2.87 -13.06 23.09
C ASP A 123 -1.45 -13.59 22.88
N GLY A 124 -0.67 -12.94 22.00
CA GLY A 124 0.70 -13.33 21.70
C GLY A 124 0.84 -14.32 20.55
N SER A 125 -0.26 -14.85 20.03
CA SER A 125 -0.19 -15.71 18.84
C SER A 125 0.20 -14.88 17.62
N TRP A 126 0.82 -15.52 16.63
CA TRP A 126 1.34 -14.80 15.48
C TRP A 126 1.32 -15.64 14.22
N ARG A 127 1.30 -14.96 13.10
CA ARG A 127 1.45 -15.55 11.76
C ARG A 127 2.48 -14.75 11.00
N SER A 128 3.27 -15.42 10.19
CA SER A 128 4.28 -14.74 9.38
C SER A 128 4.21 -15.17 7.93
N TRP A 129 4.57 -14.22 7.07
CA TRP A 129 4.72 -14.44 5.63
C TRP A 129 6.08 -13.89 5.23
N THR A 130 6.77 -14.61 4.37
CA THR A 130 8.08 -14.22 3.88
C THR A 130 8.07 -14.25 2.37
N ASN A 131 8.60 -13.22 1.77
CA ASN A 131 8.78 -13.15 0.33
C ASN A 131 10.13 -13.75 -0.04
N GLU A 132 10.15 -15.05 -0.31
CA GLU A 132 11.38 -15.77 -0.60
C GLU A 132 11.83 -15.61 -2.04
N ASP A 133 10.89 -15.44 -2.94
CA ASP A 133 11.18 -15.31 -4.38
C ASP A 133 11.02 -13.87 -4.84
N LYS A 134 12.07 -13.08 -4.61
CA LYS A 134 12.06 -11.66 -4.96
C LYS A 134 12.11 -11.39 -6.46
N THR A 135 12.40 -12.42 -7.28
CA THR A 135 12.56 -12.21 -8.72
C THR A 135 11.24 -12.09 -9.46
N ASN A 136 10.12 -12.52 -8.83
CA ASN A 136 8.82 -12.55 -9.48
C ASN A 136 7.85 -11.49 -8.92
N ASP A 137 8.35 -10.50 -8.21
CA ASP A 137 7.49 -9.47 -7.62
C ASP A 137 7.22 -8.32 -8.59
N THR A 138 6.73 -8.67 -9.77
CA THR A 138 6.30 -7.68 -10.75
C THR A 138 4.78 -7.70 -10.82
N TYR A 139 4.20 -6.51 -10.75
CA TYR A 139 2.75 -6.35 -10.80
C TYR A 139 2.35 -5.45 -11.95
N LYS A 140 1.15 -5.68 -12.47
CA LYS A 140 0.48 -4.77 -13.37
C LYS A 140 -0.55 -4.00 -12.52
N ILE A 141 -0.30 -2.72 -12.32
CA ILE A 141 -1.17 -1.84 -11.55
C ILE A 141 -2.24 -1.28 -12.50
N GLU A 142 -3.49 -1.29 -12.06
CA GLU A 142 -4.60 -0.74 -12.83
C GLU A 142 -5.11 0.53 -12.18
N LEU A 143 -5.18 1.61 -12.94
CA LEU A 143 -5.63 2.92 -12.46
C LEU A 143 -6.72 3.47 -13.37
N LYS A 144 -7.63 4.21 -12.76
CA LYS A 144 -8.67 4.92 -13.49
C LYS A 144 -8.89 6.28 -12.85
N HIS A 145 -9.06 7.30 -13.69
CA HIS A 145 -9.40 8.64 -13.23
C HIS A 145 -10.91 8.73 -13.06
N ASN A 146 -11.37 9.18 -11.90
CA ASN A 146 -12.80 9.22 -11.59
C ASN A 146 -13.45 10.57 -11.93
N GLY A 147 -12.73 11.45 -12.63
CA GLY A 147 -13.17 12.82 -12.92
C GLY A 147 -12.59 13.85 -11.98
N GLN A 148 -12.06 13.42 -10.84
CA GLN A 148 -11.45 14.29 -9.83
C GLN A 148 -10.01 13.90 -9.52
N LYS A 149 -9.72 12.60 -9.52
CA LYS A 149 -8.41 12.07 -9.18
C LYS A 149 -8.25 10.66 -9.71
N TRP A 150 -7.01 10.17 -9.69
CA TRP A 150 -6.71 8.78 -10.00
C TRP A 150 -7.06 7.89 -8.82
N GLU A 151 -7.53 6.67 -9.12
CA GLU A 151 -7.76 5.64 -8.13
C GLU A 151 -7.18 4.33 -8.63
N LEU A 152 -6.60 3.55 -7.72
CA LEU A 152 -6.23 2.18 -8.02
C LEU A 152 -7.51 1.35 -8.05
N ILE A 153 -7.66 0.57 -9.14
CA ILE A 153 -8.81 -0.33 -9.30
C ILE A 153 -8.41 -1.79 -9.24
N GLY A 154 -7.11 -2.09 -9.26
CA GLY A 154 -6.62 -3.45 -9.15
C GLY A 154 -5.12 -3.52 -9.33
N TYR A 155 -4.56 -4.67 -8.98
CA TYR A 155 -3.22 -5.05 -9.41
C TYR A 155 -3.16 -6.57 -9.51
N VAL A 156 -2.34 -7.04 -10.43
CA VAL A 156 -2.21 -8.47 -10.72
C VAL A 156 -0.72 -8.78 -10.81
N LYS A 157 -0.31 -9.86 -10.15
CA LYS A 157 1.07 -10.31 -10.26
C LYS A 157 1.33 -10.79 -11.69
N VAL A 158 2.41 -10.32 -12.28
CA VAL A 158 2.81 -10.74 -13.62
C VAL A 158 3.60 -12.03 -13.50
N GLU A 159 3.16 -13.03 -14.19
CA GLU A 159 3.87 -14.31 -14.26
C GLU A 159 4.71 -14.38 -15.53
N ASP A 160 5.93 -14.85 -15.39
CA ASP A 160 6.84 -15.04 -16.52
C ASP A 160 6.57 -16.33 -17.27
#